data_be7833627a405fb9163d83f146fcd772
#
_entry.id   be7833627a405fb9163d83f146fcd772
#
_cell.length_a   1.000
_cell.length_b   1.000
_cell.length_c   1.000
_cell.angle_alpha   90.00
_cell.angle_beta   90.00
_cell.angle_gamma   90.00
#
_symmetry.space_group_name_H-M   'P 1'
#
loop_
_entity.id
_entity.type
_entity.pdbx_description
1 polymer ?
#
loop_
_entity_poly.entity_id
_entity_poly.type
_entity_poly.pdbx_seq_one_letter_code
_entity_poly.pdbx_strand_id
1 'polypeptide(L)'
;MPNLLPEPDFRHGNAEKTAVLLINLGTPEAPTTPAVRRYLKEFLSDPRVVEIPRALWWLILNGIILNLRPKKSAAKYAAIWTPDGSPLKVHTEKQARLLRGFLGQAGHQVSVDYAMRYGQPSIPDTLSRLKAEGCTRILLLPLYPQYSSSTTATAFDAAFAWASRIRNQPEIRNARSFADDPGYIDALAASVRQHWAANGRPEASYRLVMSFHGVPRYTLDKGDPYHCECHKTGRLLAEALKLGKDEVQICFQSRFGRAEWLQPYTAQTLTALGKQGVQRVDIMCPGFPADCLETLEEIAIEGKAEFIQAGGKDYRYIPCLNERDDWIHALTRLAARHLQGWPTQAAPDSAALEDRVQRAKALGAEN
;
A
#
# COMPACT_ATOMS: atom_id res chain seq x y z
N MET A 1 22.51 -25.64 10.39
CA MET A 1 21.43 -25.37 11.36
C MET A 1 20.64 -24.18 10.85
N PRO A 2 19.32 -24.11 11.02
CA PRO A 2 18.58 -22.91 10.66
C PRO A 2 19.12 -21.73 11.46
N ASN A 3 19.40 -20.61 10.80
CA ASN A 3 19.89 -19.38 11.43
C ASN A 3 18.71 -18.65 12.09
N LEU A 4 18.28 -19.14 13.27
CA LEU A 4 17.18 -18.55 14.02
C LEU A 4 17.59 -17.22 14.64
N LEU A 5 16.65 -16.28 14.68
CA LEU A 5 16.80 -15.02 15.39
C LEU A 5 16.72 -15.25 16.91
N PRO A 6 17.36 -14.41 17.73
CA PRO A 6 17.17 -14.44 19.17
C PRO A 6 15.68 -14.22 19.51
N GLU A 7 15.18 -14.99 20.48
CA GLU A 7 13.86 -14.76 21.05
C GLU A 7 13.91 -13.65 22.11
N PRO A 8 12.86 -12.83 22.25
CA PRO A 8 12.71 -11.95 23.41
C PRO A 8 12.64 -12.74 24.70
N ASP A 9 13.02 -12.09 25.81
CA ASP A 9 12.88 -12.69 27.14
C ASP A 9 11.43 -13.07 27.40
N PHE A 10 11.22 -14.35 27.68
CA PHE A 10 9.89 -14.88 27.98
C PHE A 10 9.59 -14.74 29.49
N ARG A 11 8.35 -14.30 29.81
CA ARG A 11 7.82 -14.27 31.19
C ARG A 11 6.41 -14.82 31.21
N HIS A 12 6.14 -15.74 32.12
CA HIS A 12 4.83 -16.40 32.28
C HIS A 12 3.67 -15.42 32.58
N GLY A 13 3.96 -14.28 33.22
CA GLY A 13 2.98 -13.25 33.56
C GLY A 13 2.69 -12.24 32.45
N ASN A 14 3.36 -12.32 31.32
CA ASN A 14 3.10 -11.38 30.23
C ASN A 14 1.76 -11.68 29.56
N ALA A 15 0.94 -10.64 29.43
CA ALA A 15 -0.28 -10.72 28.65
C ALA A 15 0.05 -10.83 27.15
N GLU A 16 -0.63 -11.73 26.45
CA GLU A 16 -0.56 -11.84 25.01
C GLU A 16 -1.25 -10.66 24.34
N LYS A 17 -0.63 -10.08 23.32
CA LYS A 17 -1.16 -8.95 22.57
C LYS A 17 -1.46 -9.32 21.14
N THR A 18 -2.40 -8.60 20.56
CA THR A 18 -2.72 -8.65 19.13
C THR A 18 -2.24 -7.36 18.48
N ALA A 19 -1.67 -7.47 17.27
CA ALA A 19 -1.24 -6.33 16.48
C ALA A 19 -1.87 -6.31 15.09
N VAL A 20 -2.03 -5.11 14.53
CA VAL A 20 -2.31 -4.86 13.12
C VAL A 20 -1.07 -4.17 12.54
N LEU A 21 -0.49 -4.76 11.51
CA LEU A 21 0.63 -4.18 10.79
C LEU A 21 0.15 -3.71 9.41
N LEU A 22 0.06 -2.39 9.25
CA LEU A 22 -0.15 -1.79 7.93
C LEU A 22 1.14 -1.90 7.13
N ILE A 23 1.05 -2.32 5.87
CA ILE A 23 2.23 -2.47 5.01
C ILE A 23 2.04 -1.65 3.75
N ASN A 24 3.05 -0.84 3.40
CA ASN A 24 3.07 -0.11 2.14
C ASN A 24 4.38 -0.38 1.39
N LEU A 25 4.47 0.08 0.11
CA LEU A 25 5.58 -0.24 -0.79
C LEU A 25 6.92 0.24 -0.24
N GLY A 26 6.94 1.46 0.23
CA GLY A 26 8.13 2.11 0.71
C GLY A 26 8.60 3.26 -0.17
N THR A 27 9.64 3.91 0.32
CA THR A 27 10.16 5.15 -0.25
C THR A 27 11.61 5.33 0.19
N PRO A 28 12.44 6.10 -0.55
CA PRO A 28 13.77 6.43 -0.07
C PRO A 28 13.71 7.28 1.22
N GLU A 29 14.76 7.20 2.03
CA GLU A 29 14.87 7.96 3.29
C GLU A 29 15.00 9.49 3.07
N ALA A 30 15.50 9.88 1.90
CA ALA A 30 15.69 11.27 1.50
C ALA A 30 15.61 11.40 -0.02
N PRO A 31 15.27 12.58 -0.57
CA PRO A 31 15.20 12.82 -2.01
C PRO A 31 16.60 13.07 -2.59
N THR A 32 17.58 12.25 -2.20
CA THR A 32 18.98 12.37 -2.64
C THR A 32 19.39 11.16 -3.49
N THR A 33 20.31 11.38 -4.41
CA THR A 33 20.80 10.30 -5.30
C THR A 33 21.26 9.06 -4.53
N PRO A 34 22.05 9.16 -3.43
CA PRO A 34 22.47 7.96 -2.68
C PRO A 34 21.32 7.23 -2.00
N ALA A 35 20.37 7.94 -1.39
CA ALA A 35 19.21 7.34 -0.73
C ALA A 35 18.29 6.64 -1.75
N VAL A 36 17.99 7.30 -2.86
CA VAL A 36 17.21 6.72 -3.96
C VAL A 36 17.92 5.52 -4.59
N ARG A 37 19.27 5.55 -4.70
CA ARG A 37 20.02 4.39 -5.19
C ARG A 37 19.86 3.17 -4.28
N ARG A 38 19.93 3.34 -2.94
CA ARG A 38 19.73 2.25 -1.97
C ARG A 38 18.32 1.67 -2.10
N TYR A 39 17.31 2.53 -2.12
CA TYR A 39 15.91 2.15 -2.28
C TYR A 39 15.67 1.39 -3.60
N LEU A 40 16.11 1.92 -4.73
CA LEU A 40 15.97 1.28 -6.02
C LEU A 40 16.71 -0.06 -6.10
N LYS A 41 17.86 -0.19 -5.43
CA LYS A 41 18.59 -1.47 -5.37
C LYS A 41 17.77 -2.53 -4.64
N GLU A 42 17.17 -2.20 -3.49
CA GLU A 42 16.33 -3.12 -2.74
C GLU A 42 15.08 -3.50 -3.55
N PHE A 43 14.32 -2.51 -4.03
CA PHE A 43 13.10 -2.68 -4.79
C PHE A 43 13.30 -3.52 -6.07
N LEU A 44 14.26 -3.15 -6.91
CA LEU A 44 14.50 -3.82 -8.18
C LEU A 44 15.27 -5.15 -8.04
N SER A 45 15.79 -5.46 -6.85
CA SER A 45 16.38 -6.77 -6.57
C SER A 45 15.35 -7.85 -6.25
N ASP A 46 14.09 -7.48 -6.03
CA ASP A 46 13.04 -8.44 -5.72
C ASP A 46 12.62 -9.24 -6.97
N PRO A 47 12.66 -10.59 -6.91
CA PRO A 47 12.26 -11.43 -8.03
C PRO A 47 10.79 -11.33 -8.39
N ARG A 48 9.91 -10.91 -7.47
CA ARG A 48 8.50 -10.67 -7.77
C ARG A 48 8.26 -9.35 -8.49
N VAL A 49 9.21 -8.42 -8.39
CA VAL A 49 9.14 -7.13 -9.12
C VAL A 49 9.77 -7.25 -10.50
N VAL A 50 10.89 -7.97 -10.60
CA VAL A 50 11.61 -8.18 -11.86
C VAL A 50 11.87 -9.66 -12.08
N GLU A 51 11.06 -10.28 -12.93
CA GLU A 51 11.12 -11.70 -13.29
C GLU A 51 12.12 -11.96 -14.42
N ILE A 52 13.38 -11.52 -14.26
CA ILE A 52 14.48 -11.77 -15.19
C ILE A 52 15.48 -12.72 -14.52
N PRO A 53 16.17 -13.64 -15.27
CA PRO A 53 17.21 -14.51 -14.69
C PRO A 53 18.20 -13.71 -13.84
N ARG A 54 18.41 -14.14 -12.60
CA ARG A 54 19.07 -13.36 -11.53
C ARG A 54 20.46 -12.83 -11.92
N ALA A 55 21.29 -13.67 -12.53
CA ALA A 55 22.65 -13.28 -12.92
C ALA A 55 22.63 -12.17 -13.98
N LEU A 56 21.78 -12.31 -15.00
CA LEU A 56 21.63 -11.29 -16.03
C LEU A 56 21.09 -9.98 -15.45
N TRP A 57 20.05 -10.09 -14.62
CA TRP A 57 19.46 -8.91 -13.99
C TRP A 57 20.42 -8.19 -13.05
N TRP A 58 21.24 -8.93 -12.31
CA TRP A 58 22.26 -8.35 -11.42
C TRP A 58 23.24 -7.46 -12.20
N LEU A 59 23.71 -7.90 -13.39
CA LEU A 59 24.58 -7.11 -14.25
C LEU A 59 23.87 -5.83 -14.76
N ILE A 60 22.64 -5.95 -15.23
CA ILE A 60 21.86 -4.80 -15.72
C ILE A 60 21.57 -3.82 -14.58
N LEU A 61 21.13 -4.32 -13.44
CA LEU A 61 20.78 -3.49 -12.28
C LEU A 61 22.00 -2.70 -11.79
N ASN A 62 23.11 -3.38 -11.49
CA ASN A 62 24.28 -2.72 -10.90
C ASN A 62 25.14 -1.97 -11.94
N GLY A 63 25.22 -2.46 -13.18
CA GLY A 63 26.01 -1.83 -14.24
C GLY A 63 25.33 -0.64 -14.90
N ILE A 64 24.00 -0.65 -15.03
CA ILE A 64 23.28 0.34 -15.81
C ILE A 64 22.28 1.10 -14.95
N ILE A 65 21.27 0.40 -14.39
CA ILE A 65 20.10 1.05 -13.78
C ILE A 65 20.50 1.92 -12.59
N LEU A 66 21.27 1.37 -11.65
CA LEU A 66 21.67 2.07 -10.44
C LEU A 66 22.71 3.19 -10.68
N ASN A 67 23.26 3.30 -11.88
CA ASN A 67 24.16 4.39 -12.24
C ASN A 67 23.41 5.53 -12.97
N LEU A 68 22.36 5.23 -13.73
CA LEU A 68 21.68 6.23 -14.56
C LEU A 68 20.38 6.76 -13.92
N ARG A 69 19.57 5.90 -13.30
CA ARG A 69 18.23 6.28 -12.79
C ARG A 69 18.23 7.09 -11.50
N PRO A 70 19.11 6.86 -10.49
CA PRO A 70 18.96 7.46 -9.17
C PRO A 70 18.93 8.99 -9.19
N LYS A 71 19.73 9.64 -10.03
CA LYS A 71 19.77 11.11 -10.15
C LYS A 71 18.43 11.69 -10.65
N LYS A 72 17.88 11.08 -11.71
CA LYS A 72 16.57 11.50 -12.28
C LYS A 72 15.44 11.24 -11.28
N SER A 73 15.41 10.05 -10.66
CA SER A 73 14.40 9.72 -9.66
C SER A 73 14.51 10.61 -8.41
N ALA A 74 15.73 10.98 -7.98
CA ALA A 74 15.92 11.90 -6.85
C ALA A 74 15.31 13.29 -7.12
N ALA A 75 15.44 13.81 -8.35
CA ALA A 75 14.81 15.07 -8.74
C ALA A 75 13.26 14.98 -8.69
N LYS A 76 12.67 13.86 -9.15
CA LYS A 76 11.23 13.62 -9.05
C LYS A 76 10.76 13.53 -7.59
N TYR A 77 11.48 12.80 -6.73
CA TYR A 77 11.21 12.76 -5.29
C TYR A 77 11.31 14.14 -4.65
N ALA A 78 12.32 14.95 -5.02
CA ALA A 78 12.48 16.30 -4.51
C ALA A 78 11.28 17.22 -4.84
N ALA A 79 10.66 17.04 -6.01
CA ALA A 79 9.52 17.84 -6.44
C ALA A 79 8.25 17.60 -5.59
N ILE A 80 8.13 16.43 -4.93
CA ILE A 80 6.97 16.07 -4.12
C ILE A 80 7.27 15.97 -2.62
N TRP A 81 8.54 16.17 -2.24
CA TRP A 81 8.97 15.98 -0.86
C TRP A 81 8.38 17.04 0.05
N THR A 82 7.82 16.64 1.18
CA THR A 82 7.24 17.55 2.17
C THR A 82 8.26 17.83 3.30
N PRO A 83 8.02 18.86 4.14
CA PRO A 83 8.84 19.09 5.34
C PRO A 83 8.87 17.87 6.28
N ASP A 84 7.80 17.07 6.32
CA ASP A 84 7.67 15.87 7.15
C ASP A 84 8.29 14.62 6.50
N GLY A 85 8.70 14.69 5.24
CA GLY A 85 9.30 13.59 4.51
C GLY A 85 8.55 13.18 3.24
N SER A 86 8.73 11.92 2.83
CA SER A 86 8.02 11.36 1.68
C SER A 86 6.51 11.27 1.95
N PRO A 87 5.64 11.77 1.05
CA PRO A 87 4.19 11.68 1.21
C PRO A 87 3.71 10.27 1.56
N LEU A 88 4.18 9.23 0.85
CA LEU A 88 3.79 7.85 1.11
C LEU A 88 4.03 7.43 2.57
N LYS A 89 5.20 7.76 3.13
CA LYS A 89 5.54 7.42 4.51
C LYS A 89 4.70 8.22 5.49
N VAL A 90 4.60 9.53 5.28
CA VAL A 90 3.85 10.44 6.15
C VAL A 90 2.38 10.01 6.24
N HIS A 91 1.75 9.75 5.10
CA HIS A 91 0.34 9.31 5.05
C HIS A 91 0.16 7.93 5.68
N THR A 92 1.07 6.97 5.41
CA THR A 92 0.99 5.61 6.00
C THR A 92 1.10 5.67 7.53
N GLU A 93 2.02 6.46 8.06
CA GLU A 93 2.19 6.65 9.51
C GLU A 93 0.94 7.27 10.15
N LYS A 94 0.38 8.30 9.52
CA LYS A 94 -0.85 8.95 9.99
C LYS A 94 -2.04 7.99 9.95
N GLN A 95 -2.18 7.19 8.87
CA GLN A 95 -3.21 6.15 8.78
C GLN A 95 -3.08 5.12 9.90
N ALA A 96 -1.87 4.66 10.22
CA ALA A 96 -1.64 3.72 11.32
C ALA A 96 -2.04 4.32 12.68
N ARG A 97 -1.68 5.59 12.93
CA ARG A 97 -2.04 6.31 14.16
C ARG A 97 -3.55 6.49 14.30
N LEU A 98 -4.23 6.89 13.22
CA LEU A 98 -5.68 7.07 13.21
C LEU A 98 -6.39 5.73 13.37
N LEU A 99 -5.98 4.69 12.66
CA LEU A 99 -6.53 3.34 12.78
C LEU A 99 -6.46 2.83 14.22
N ARG A 100 -5.34 3.06 14.92
CA ARG A 100 -5.21 2.72 16.35
C ARG A 100 -6.29 3.39 17.18
N GLY A 101 -6.50 4.70 16.98
CA GLY A 101 -7.53 5.46 17.70
C GLY A 101 -8.93 4.93 17.43
N PHE A 102 -9.29 4.71 16.17
CA PHE A 102 -10.62 4.23 15.79
C PHE A 102 -10.88 2.77 16.22
N LEU A 103 -9.88 1.89 16.15
CA LEU A 103 -10.01 0.53 16.71
C LEU A 103 -10.21 0.59 18.22
N GLY A 104 -9.49 1.47 18.93
CA GLY A 104 -9.68 1.68 20.38
C GLY A 104 -11.09 2.18 20.70
N GLN A 105 -11.62 3.14 19.95
CA GLN A 105 -13.01 3.61 20.09
C GLN A 105 -14.04 2.51 19.81
N ALA A 106 -13.73 1.58 18.90
CA ALA A 106 -14.55 0.40 18.61
C ALA A 106 -14.38 -0.72 19.64
N GLY A 107 -13.61 -0.50 20.73
CA GLY A 107 -13.41 -1.45 21.82
C GLY A 107 -12.27 -2.46 21.60
N HIS A 108 -11.50 -2.34 20.50
CA HIS A 108 -10.37 -3.23 20.25
C HIS A 108 -9.09 -2.72 20.88
N GLN A 109 -8.52 -3.51 21.81
CA GLN A 109 -7.22 -3.24 22.45
C GLN A 109 -6.10 -3.92 21.65
N VAL A 110 -5.68 -3.31 20.56
CA VAL A 110 -4.67 -3.85 19.67
C VAL A 110 -3.54 -2.84 19.43
N SER A 111 -2.32 -3.34 19.29
CA SER A 111 -1.21 -2.54 18.76
C SER A 111 -1.43 -2.30 17.27
N VAL A 112 -1.22 -1.06 16.81
CA VAL A 112 -1.23 -0.76 15.38
C VAL A 112 0.07 -0.09 15.02
N ASP A 113 0.71 -0.63 13.99
CA ASP A 113 1.97 -0.13 13.48
C ASP A 113 2.02 -0.19 11.95
N TYR A 114 3.07 0.36 11.37
CA TYR A 114 3.28 0.30 9.92
C TYR A 114 4.69 -0.17 9.57
N ALA A 115 4.82 -0.74 8.39
CA ALA A 115 6.10 -1.11 7.80
C ALA A 115 6.12 -0.83 6.30
N MET A 116 7.32 -0.68 5.78
CA MET A 116 7.59 -0.55 4.36
C MET A 116 8.15 -1.86 3.82
N ARG A 117 7.66 -2.27 2.64
CA ARG A 117 8.22 -3.45 1.97
C ARG A 117 9.66 -3.20 1.55
N TYR A 118 9.96 -1.97 1.13
CA TYR A 118 11.31 -1.52 0.78
C TYR A 118 11.63 -0.22 1.53
N GLY A 119 12.80 -0.16 2.15
CA GLY A 119 13.20 0.97 3.01
C GLY A 119 12.74 0.81 4.46
N GLN A 120 12.53 1.93 5.17
CA GLN A 120 12.32 1.96 6.62
C GLN A 120 11.00 2.61 7.05
N PRO A 121 10.35 2.07 8.13
CA PRO A 121 10.72 0.88 8.90
C PRO A 121 10.47 -0.42 8.11
N SER A 122 11.39 -1.38 8.18
CA SER A 122 11.24 -2.63 7.43
C SER A 122 10.22 -3.58 8.05
N ILE A 123 9.64 -4.48 7.24
CA ILE A 123 8.72 -5.52 7.75
C ILE A 123 9.41 -6.39 8.81
N PRO A 124 10.62 -6.95 8.59
CA PRO A 124 11.27 -7.79 9.59
C PRO A 124 11.57 -7.07 10.91
N ASP A 125 12.04 -5.82 10.85
CA ASP A 125 12.36 -5.04 12.06
C ASP A 125 11.10 -4.73 12.86
N THR A 126 10.02 -4.33 12.18
CA THR A 126 8.75 -4.04 12.83
C THR A 126 8.12 -5.28 13.45
N LEU A 127 8.16 -6.42 12.76
CA LEU A 127 7.67 -7.69 13.32
C LEU A 127 8.49 -8.14 14.54
N SER A 128 9.82 -7.96 14.51
CA SER A 128 10.69 -8.26 15.66
C SER A 128 10.35 -7.38 16.86
N ARG A 129 10.08 -6.09 16.63
CA ARG A 129 9.67 -5.16 17.68
C ARG A 129 8.29 -5.51 18.25
N LEU A 130 7.29 -5.77 17.42
CA LEU A 130 5.96 -6.20 17.88
C LEU A 130 6.02 -7.48 18.70
N LYS A 131 6.87 -8.44 18.30
CA LYS A 131 7.11 -9.67 19.04
C LYS A 131 7.74 -9.37 20.42
N ALA A 132 8.74 -8.49 20.48
CA ALA A 132 9.38 -8.07 21.73
C ALA A 132 8.39 -7.34 22.67
N GLU A 133 7.39 -6.67 22.13
CA GLU A 133 6.29 -6.04 22.87
C GLU A 133 5.23 -7.03 23.38
N GLY A 134 5.38 -8.33 23.08
CA GLY A 134 4.48 -9.40 23.50
C GLY A 134 3.34 -9.71 22.53
N CYS A 135 3.43 -9.26 21.28
CA CYS A 135 2.42 -9.59 20.27
C CYS A 135 2.59 -11.05 19.81
N THR A 136 1.59 -11.88 20.11
CA THR A 136 1.51 -13.29 19.70
C THR A 136 0.56 -13.52 18.53
N ARG A 137 -0.21 -12.48 18.14
CA ARG A 137 -1.11 -12.47 16.98
C ARG A 137 -0.89 -11.22 16.17
N ILE A 138 -0.64 -11.36 14.88
CA ILE A 138 -0.31 -10.23 14.00
C ILE A 138 -1.15 -10.33 12.72
N LEU A 139 -2.00 -9.34 12.48
CA LEU A 139 -2.69 -9.15 11.21
C LEU A 139 -1.79 -8.34 10.27
N LEU A 140 -1.39 -8.92 9.15
CA LEU A 140 -0.74 -8.21 8.06
C LEU A 140 -1.82 -7.61 7.15
N LEU A 141 -1.83 -6.30 7.02
CA LEU A 141 -2.79 -5.55 6.22
C LEU A 141 -2.05 -4.66 5.21
N PRO A 142 -1.66 -5.21 4.04
CA PRO A 142 -1.07 -4.43 2.97
C PRO A 142 -2.04 -3.38 2.44
N LEU A 143 -1.55 -2.15 2.30
CA LEU A 143 -2.33 -1.03 1.76
C LEU A 143 -2.29 -1.03 0.21
N TYR A 144 -2.56 -2.20 -0.36
CA TYR A 144 -2.76 -2.41 -1.80
C TYR A 144 -4.17 -2.99 -1.99
N PRO A 145 -5.14 -2.16 -2.45
CA PRO A 145 -6.52 -2.64 -2.59
C PRO A 145 -6.62 -3.84 -3.52
N GLN A 146 -5.92 -3.79 -4.64
CA GLN A 146 -5.86 -4.87 -5.63
C GLN A 146 -4.62 -5.73 -5.37
N TYR A 147 -4.82 -7.05 -5.30
CA TYR A 147 -3.73 -8.00 -5.16
C TYR A 147 -2.84 -8.01 -6.40
N SER A 148 -1.53 -7.97 -6.19
CA SER A 148 -0.53 -8.34 -7.19
C SER A 148 0.62 -9.11 -6.56
N SER A 149 1.24 -9.97 -7.38
CA SER A 149 2.47 -10.68 -7.01
C SER A 149 3.59 -9.71 -6.64
N SER A 150 3.68 -8.58 -7.34
CA SER A 150 4.73 -7.57 -7.14
C SER A 150 4.49 -6.61 -5.96
N THR A 151 3.35 -6.71 -5.27
CA THR A 151 3.00 -5.87 -4.10
C THR A 151 2.59 -6.72 -2.89
N THR A 152 1.37 -7.25 -2.87
CA THR A 152 0.85 -8.01 -1.73
C THR A 152 1.67 -9.27 -1.45
N ALA A 153 1.98 -10.06 -2.49
CA ALA A 153 2.71 -11.32 -2.27
C ALA A 153 4.14 -11.07 -1.81
N THR A 154 4.85 -10.07 -2.36
CA THR A 154 6.20 -9.76 -1.88
C THR A 154 6.23 -9.25 -0.43
N ALA A 155 5.18 -8.54 0.01
CA ALA A 155 5.04 -8.15 1.41
C ALA A 155 4.87 -9.37 2.33
N PHE A 156 4.05 -10.34 1.91
CA PHE A 156 3.90 -11.59 2.64
C PHE A 156 5.19 -12.43 2.64
N ASP A 157 5.91 -12.50 1.51
CA ASP A 157 7.20 -13.19 1.45
C ASP A 157 8.19 -12.63 2.49
N ALA A 158 8.26 -11.31 2.65
CA ALA A 158 9.13 -10.70 3.65
C ALA A 158 8.74 -11.07 5.08
N ALA A 159 7.44 -11.09 5.39
CA ALA A 159 6.93 -11.51 6.69
C ALA A 159 7.17 -13.00 6.95
N PHE A 160 6.92 -13.87 5.97
CA PHE A 160 7.14 -15.31 6.10
C PHE A 160 8.62 -15.67 6.15
N ALA A 161 9.48 -14.95 5.43
CA ALA A 161 10.93 -15.12 5.54
C ALA A 161 11.44 -14.77 6.95
N TRP A 162 10.87 -13.74 7.58
CA TRP A 162 11.12 -13.42 8.99
C TRP A 162 10.57 -14.55 9.89
N ALA A 163 9.31 -14.96 9.73
CA ALA A 163 8.68 -15.98 10.56
C ALA A 163 9.42 -17.30 10.51
N SER A 164 9.97 -17.71 9.35
CA SER A 164 10.75 -18.94 9.20
C SER A 164 12.05 -18.98 10.05
N ARG A 165 12.47 -17.82 10.56
CA ARG A 165 13.63 -17.65 11.43
C ARG A 165 13.28 -17.49 12.91
N ILE A 166 12.00 -17.50 13.26
CA ILE A 166 11.49 -17.34 14.63
C ILE A 166 11.17 -18.73 15.19
N ARG A 167 11.64 -19.03 16.39
CA ARG A 167 11.37 -20.32 17.06
C ARG A 167 9.93 -20.37 17.62
N ASN A 168 9.51 -19.32 18.31
CA ASN A 168 8.16 -19.13 18.85
C ASN A 168 7.39 -18.20 17.92
N GLN A 169 6.86 -18.73 16.82
CA GLN A 169 6.17 -17.93 15.79
C GLN A 169 4.84 -17.38 16.32
N PRO A 170 4.53 -16.09 16.06
CA PRO A 170 3.19 -15.58 16.30
C PRO A 170 2.19 -16.18 15.31
N GLU A 171 0.92 -16.20 15.69
CA GLU A 171 -0.17 -16.45 14.74
C GLU A 171 -0.24 -15.27 13.74
N ILE A 172 -0.09 -15.56 12.44
CA ILE A 172 -0.11 -14.55 11.37
C ILE A 172 -1.37 -14.73 10.54
N ARG A 173 -2.11 -13.64 10.36
CA ARG A 173 -3.25 -13.57 9.47
C ARG A 173 -3.00 -12.51 8.39
N ASN A 174 -3.44 -12.79 7.16
CA ASN A 174 -3.18 -11.95 6.00
C ASN A 174 -4.48 -11.41 5.42
N ALA A 175 -4.59 -10.09 5.26
CA ALA A 175 -5.61 -9.47 4.42
C ALA A 175 -5.08 -9.43 2.98
N ARG A 176 -5.64 -10.26 2.09
CA ARG A 176 -5.11 -10.44 0.73
C ARG A 176 -5.44 -9.29 -0.21
N SER A 177 -6.68 -8.80 -0.17
CA SER A 177 -7.22 -7.79 -1.09
C SER A 177 -8.45 -7.14 -0.47
N PHE A 178 -8.72 -5.90 -0.83
CA PHE A 178 -9.95 -5.19 -0.51
C PHE A 178 -10.45 -4.35 -1.71
N ALA A 179 -10.14 -4.82 -2.92
CA ALA A 179 -10.45 -4.17 -4.20
C ALA A 179 -11.95 -3.87 -4.41
N ASP A 180 -12.82 -4.64 -3.76
CA ASP A 180 -14.27 -4.56 -3.82
C ASP A 180 -14.92 -4.32 -2.45
N ASP A 181 -14.14 -3.93 -1.45
CA ASP A 181 -14.69 -3.59 -0.14
C ASP A 181 -15.66 -2.40 -0.26
N PRO A 182 -16.91 -2.55 0.19
CA PRO A 182 -17.91 -1.48 0.04
C PRO A 182 -17.47 -0.17 0.70
N GLY A 183 -16.84 -0.23 1.88
CA GLY A 183 -16.38 0.98 2.57
C GLY A 183 -15.24 1.68 1.81
N TYR A 184 -14.36 0.92 1.18
CA TYR A 184 -13.31 1.46 0.32
C TYR A 184 -13.90 2.13 -0.94
N ILE A 185 -14.83 1.48 -1.61
CA ILE A 185 -15.53 2.05 -2.78
C ILE A 185 -16.31 3.30 -2.41
N ASP A 186 -17.01 3.28 -1.27
CA ASP A 186 -17.76 4.45 -0.76
C ASP A 186 -16.83 5.63 -0.47
N ALA A 187 -15.67 5.40 0.15
CA ALA A 187 -14.67 6.44 0.41
C ALA A 187 -14.11 7.05 -0.89
N LEU A 188 -13.82 6.22 -1.91
CA LEU A 188 -13.42 6.69 -3.24
C LEU A 188 -14.54 7.54 -3.88
N ALA A 189 -15.78 7.07 -3.84
CA ALA A 189 -16.91 7.80 -4.39
C ALA A 189 -17.17 9.12 -3.65
N ALA A 190 -16.99 9.14 -2.32
CA ALA A 190 -17.13 10.35 -1.51
C ALA A 190 -16.02 11.36 -1.86
N SER A 191 -14.78 10.93 -2.09
CA SER A 191 -13.69 11.83 -2.50
C SER A 191 -13.98 12.50 -3.84
N VAL A 192 -14.50 11.75 -4.82
CA VAL A 192 -14.91 12.29 -6.13
C VAL A 192 -16.07 13.29 -5.97
N ARG A 193 -17.11 12.93 -5.21
CA ARG A 193 -18.25 13.82 -4.96
C ARG A 193 -17.83 15.12 -4.28
N GLN A 194 -16.96 15.05 -3.29
CA GLN A 194 -16.41 16.23 -2.61
C GLN A 194 -15.61 17.10 -3.57
N HIS A 195 -14.79 16.46 -4.43
CA HIS A 195 -14.05 17.17 -5.47
C HIS A 195 -15.00 17.93 -6.42
N TRP A 196 -16.10 17.31 -6.86
CA TRP A 196 -17.09 17.96 -7.71
C TRP A 196 -17.88 19.06 -6.98
N ALA A 197 -18.17 18.88 -5.69
CA ALA A 197 -18.81 19.92 -4.91
C ALA A 197 -17.96 21.20 -4.81
N ALA A 198 -16.65 21.04 -4.66
CA ALA A 198 -15.72 22.16 -4.55
C ALA A 198 -15.35 22.80 -5.91
N ASN A 199 -15.36 22.02 -7.00
CA ASN A 199 -14.83 22.45 -8.28
C ASN A 199 -15.87 22.51 -9.42
N GLY A 200 -17.14 22.28 -9.10
CA GLY A 200 -18.23 22.10 -10.04
C GLY A 200 -18.28 20.68 -10.63
N ARG A 201 -19.48 20.11 -10.70
CA ARG A 201 -19.68 18.85 -11.42
C ARG A 201 -19.42 19.10 -12.92
N PRO A 202 -18.68 18.20 -13.60
CA PRO A 202 -18.43 18.38 -15.03
C PRO A 202 -19.73 18.27 -15.84
N GLU A 203 -19.81 19.08 -16.89
CA GLU A 203 -20.85 19.02 -17.92
C GLU A 203 -20.42 18.15 -19.10
N ALA A 204 -21.00 18.35 -20.27
CA ALA A 204 -20.64 17.64 -21.50
C ALA A 204 -19.12 17.69 -21.80
N SER A 205 -18.61 16.67 -22.51
CA SER A 205 -17.18 16.57 -22.88
C SER A 205 -16.19 16.38 -21.71
N TYR A 206 -16.54 15.46 -20.82
CA TYR A 206 -15.82 15.14 -19.60
C TYR A 206 -15.40 13.66 -19.55
N ARG A 207 -14.30 13.36 -18.81
CA ARG A 207 -13.92 11.99 -18.42
C ARG A 207 -13.42 11.96 -16.98
N LEU A 208 -13.90 10.96 -16.21
CA LEU A 208 -13.24 10.52 -14.99
C LEU A 208 -12.22 9.43 -15.39
N VAL A 209 -10.95 9.73 -15.25
CA VAL A 209 -9.87 8.79 -15.54
C VAL A 209 -9.44 8.10 -14.24
N MET A 210 -9.47 6.78 -14.22
CA MET A 210 -9.04 5.94 -13.12
C MET A 210 -7.71 5.28 -13.51
N SER A 211 -6.61 5.84 -13.04
CA SER A 211 -5.26 5.36 -13.36
C SER A 211 -4.76 4.40 -12.29
N PHE A 212 -4.42 3.18 -12.69
CA PHE A 212 -3.80 2.17 -11.84
C PHE A 212 -2.34 2.00 -12.23
N HIS A 213 -1.49 1.53 -11.30
CA HIS A 213 -0.12 1.20 -11.68
C HIS A 213 -0.11 0.05 -12.69
N GLY A 214 0.61 0.20 -13.77
CA GLY A 214 0.78 -0.87 -14.76
C GLY A 214 1.65 -2.00 -14.23
N VAL A 215 1.42 -3.19 -14.76
CA VAL A 215 2.31 -4.35 -14.60
C VAL A 215 2.50 -5.02 -15.97
N PRO A 216 3.57 -5.79 -16.19
CA PRO A 216 3.75 -6.50 -17.45
C PRO A 216 2.56 -7.41 -17.79
N ARG A 217 2.14 -7.41 -19.04
CA ARG A 217 0.98 -8.18 -19.51
C ARG A 217 1.08 -9.67 -19.18
N TYR A 218 2.28 -10.25 -19.26
CA TYR A 218 2.49 -11.65 -18.96
C TYR A 218 2.13 -12.06 -17.52
N THR A 219 2.05 -11.12 -16.57
CA THR A 219 1.64 -11.43 -15.19
C THR A 219 0.18 -11.87 -15.15
N LEU A 220 -0.70 -11.20 -15.90
CA LEU A 220 -2.09 -11.61 -16.10
C LEU A 220 -2.18 -13.01 -16.71
N ASP A 221 -1.40 -13.28 -17.74
CA ASP A 221 -1.38 -14.56 -18.46
C ASP A 221 -0.86 -15.70 -17.56
N LYS A 222 -0.06 -15.36 -16.55
CA LYS A 222 0.42 -16.29 -15.51
C LYS A 222 -0.50 -16.40 -14.28
N GLY A 223 -1.67 -15.76 -14.30
CA GLY A 223 -2.69 -15.91 -13.26
C GLY A 223 -2.66 -14.86 -12.14
N ASP A 224 -1.94 -13.72 -12.30
CA ASP A 224 -2.05 -12.60 -11.37
C ASP A 224 -3.41 -11.90 -11.58
N PRO A 225 -4.27 -11.79 -10.55
CA PRO A 225 -5.62 -11.24 -10.69
C PRO A 225 -5.67 -9.71 -10.77
N TYR A 226 -4.54 -9.03 -10.68
CA TYR A 226 -4.44 -7.58 -10.55
C TYR A 226 -5.29 -6.81 -11.57
N HIS A 227 -5.18 -7.17 -12.85
CA HIS A 227 -5.96 -6.55 -13.93
C HIS A 227 -7.47 -6.65 -13.66
N CYS A 228 -7.96 -7.83 -13.29
CA CYS A 228 -9.37 -8.07 -13.02
C CYS A 228 -9.85 -7.30 -11.79
N GLU A 229 -9.02 -7.23 -10.73
CA GLU A 229 -9.34 -6.48 -9.52
C GLU A 229 -9.35 -4.97 -9.77
N CYS A 230 -8.44 -4.42 -10.60
CA CYS A 230 -8.48 -3.02 -11.02
C CYS A 230 -9.77 -2.68 -11.77
N HIS A 231 -10.16 -3.51 -12.73
CA HIS A 231 -11.41 -3.32 -13.47
C HIS A 231 -12.64 -3.48 -12.57
N LYS A 232 -12.62 -4.39 -11.60
CA LYS A 232 -13.69 -4.54 -10.62
C LYS A 232 -13.84 -3.29 -9.76
N THR A 233 -12.74 -2.75 -9.22
CA THR A 233 -12.75 -1.49 -8.47
C THR A 233 -13.30 -0.34 -9.32
N GLY A 234 -12.81 -0.19 -10.54
CA GLY A 234 -13.24 0.88 -11.44
C GLY A 234 -14.71 0.80 -11.80
N ARG A 235 -15.23 -0.41 -12.06
CA ARG A 235 -16.66 -0.64 -12.33
C ARG A 235 -17.52 -0.29 -11.11
N LEU A 236 -17.17 -0.79 -9.93
CA LEU A 236 -17.93 -0.52 -8.69
C LEU A 236 -17.93 0.98 -8.35
N LEU A 237 -16.82 1.67 -8.56
CA LEU A 237 -16.74 3.12 -8.37
C LEU A 237 -17.61 3.87 -9.37
N ALA A 238 -17.61 3.49 -10.65
CA ALA A 238 -18.48 4.08 -11.67
C ALA A 238 -19.97 3.90 -11.31
N GLU A 239 -20.35 2.69 -10.88
CA GLU A 239 -21.70 2.38 -10.41
C GLU A 239 -22.09 3.24 -9.20
N ALA A 240 -21.22 3.36 -8.19
CA ALA A 240 -21.44 4.19 -7.01
C ALA A 240 -21.62 5.68 -7.35
N LEU A 241 -20.92 6.15 -8.38
CA LEU A 241 -21.02 7.54 -8.89
C LEU A 241 -22.16 7.74 -9.89
N LYS A 242 -22.82 6.66 -10.34
CA LYS A 242 -23.86 6.66 -11.39
C LYS A 242 -23.34 7.24 -12.71
N LEU A 243 -22.13 6.88 -13.09
CA LEU A 243 -21.48 7.27 -14.35
C LEU A 243 -21.68 6.23 -15.43
N GLY A 244 -21.92 6.70 -16.65
CA GLY A 244 -22.00 5.88 -17.86
C GLY A 244 -20.60 5.44 -18.34
N LYS A 245 -20.58 4.46 -19.26
CA LYS A 245 -19.33 3.94 -19.84
C LYS A 245 -18.50 5.03 -20.56
N ASP A 246 -19.19 6.00 -21.15
CA ASP A 246 -18.55 7.09 -21.87
C ASP A 246 -18.04 8.22 -20.97
N GLU A 247 -18.33 8.17 -19.67
CA GLU A 247 -17.89 9.17 -18.70
C GLU A 247 -16.65 8.70 -17.92
N VAL A 248 -16.31 7.41 -17.99
CA VAL A 248 -15.19 6.82 -17.25
C VAL A 248 -14.16 6.18 -18.18
N GLN A 249 -12.90 6.23 -17.76
CA GLN A 249 -11.80 5.58 -18.44
C GLN A 249 -10.85 4.93 -17.42
N ILE A 250 -10.73 3.60 -17.50
CA ILE A 250 -9.71 2.86 -16.75
C ILE A 250 -8.43 2.78 -17.59
N CYS A 251 -7.28 3.06 -17.00
CA CYS A 251 -5.98 3.01 -17.66
C CYS A 251 -4.87 2.64 -16.68
N PHE A 252 -3.67 2.36 -17.23
CA PHE A 252 -2.51 1.88 -16.48
C PHE A 252 -1.30 2.78 -16.72
N GLN A 253 -0.67 3.23 -15.63
CA GLN A 253 0.47 4.14 -15.63
C GLN A 253 1.81 3.43 -15.45
N SER A 254 2.90 4.18 -15.44
CA SER A 254 4.25 3.77 -15.03
C SER A 254 4.88 2.67 -15.89
N ARG A 255 4.53 2.60 -17.18
CA ARG A 255 5.14 1.64 -18.10
C ARG A 255 6.65 1.76 -18.15
N PHE A 256 7.34 0.64 -17.98
CA PHE A 256 8.79 0.57 -17.98
C PHE A 256 9.35 -0.55 -18.87
N GLY A 257 10.45 -0.25 -19.57
CA GLY A 257 11.16 -1.24 -20.40
C GLY A 257 10.47 -1.56 -21.72
N ARG A 258 10.87 -2.71 -22.33
CA ARG A 258 10.40 -3.12 -23.67
C ARG A 258 9.22 -4.09 -23.67
N ALA A 259 8.93 -4.70 -22.53
CA ALA A 259 7.81 -5.64 -22.42
C ALA A 259 6.48 -4.93 -22.68
N GLU A 260 5.50 -5.68 -23.14
CA GLU A 260 4.11 -5.22 -23.17
C GLU A 260 3.57 -5.19 -21.72
N TRP A 261 2.90 -4.09 -21.37
CA TRP A 261 2.27 -3.89 -20.09
C TRP A 261 0.74 -3.87 -20.24
N LEU A 262 0.00 -3.92 -19.13
CA LEU A 262 -1.44 -3.76 -19.15
C LEU A 262 -1.83 -2.44 -19.81
N GLN A 263 -2.89 -2.48 -20.62
CA GLN A 263 -3.38 -1.38 -21.42
C GLN A 263 -4.85 -1.06 -21.09
N PRO A 264 -5.34 0.16 -21.45
CA PRO A 264 -4.64 1.25 -22.15
C PRO A 264 -3.65 2.00 -21.24
N TYR A 265 -2.59 2.56 -21.82
CA TYR A 265 -1.60 3.35 -21.06
C TYR A 265 -2.12 4.74 -20.73
N THR A 266 -1.93 5.23 -19.51
CA THR A 266 -2.46 6.51 -19.02
C THR A 266 -1.99 7.69 -19.89
N ALA A 267 -0.69 7.83 -20.17
CA ALA A 267 -0.13 8.90 -20.98
C ALA A 267 -0.76 8.96 -22.40
N GLN A 268 -0.87 7.79 -23.05
CA GLN A 268 -1.50 7.70 -24.38
C GLN A 268 -3.00 8.01 -24.33
N THR A 269 -3.68 7.57 -23.27
CA THR A 269 -5.09 7.85 -23.04
C THR A 269 -5.33 9.34 -22.87
N LEU A 270 -4.56 10.03 -22.03
CA LEU A 270 -4.66 11.47 -21.83
C LEU A 270 -4.42 12.26 -23.12
N THR A 271 -3.38 11.88 -23.87
CA THR A 271 -3.10 12.46 -25.20
C THR A 271 -4.26 12.24 -26.16
N ALA A 272 -4.83 11.04 -26.21
CA ALA A 272 -5.95 10.73 -27.10
C ALA A 272 -7.22 11.53 -26.74
N LEU A 273 -7.54 11.63 -25.44
CA LEU A 273 -8.68 12.41 -24.96
C LEU A 273 -8.54 13.91 -25.31
N GLY A 274 -7.36 14.49 -25.14
CA GLY A 274 -7.10 15.88 -25.54
C GLY A 274 -7.31 16.09 -27.05
N LYS A 275 -6.77 15.21 -27.90
CA LYS A 275 -6.94 15.26 -29.36
C LYS A 275 -8.38 15.03 -29.82
N GLN A 276 -9.17 14.27 -29.07
CA GLN A 276 -10.61 14.05 -29.32
C GLN A 276 -11.48 15.21 -28.89
N GLY A 277 -10.90 16.27 -28.32
CA GLY A 277 -11.63 17.46 -27.91
C GLY A 277 -12.31 17.34 -26.54
N VAL A 278 -11.93 16.36 -25.71
CA VAL A 278 -12.36 16.29 -24.31
C VAL A 278 -11.83 17.51 -23.58
N GLN A 279 -12.75 18.32 -23.04
CA GLN A 279 -12.41 19.61 -22.47
C GLN A 279 -11.87 19.49 -21.04
N ARG A 280 -12.43 18.55 -20.24
CA ARG A 280 -12.06 18.35 -18.85
C ARG A 280 -11.80 16.88 -18.55
N VAL A 281 -10.72 16.64 -17.82
CA VAL A 281 -10.40 15.36 -17.20
C VAL A 281 -10.25 15.57 -15.68
N ASP A 282 -11.03 14.81 -14.90
CA ASP A 282 -10.72 14.58 -13.50
C ASP A 282 -10.04 13.21 -13.42
N ILE A 283 -8.90 13.12 -12.74
CA ILE A 283 -8.12 11.88 -12.67
C ILE A 283 -7.83 11.49 -11.22
N MET A 284 -7.92 10.21 -10.95
CA MET A 284 -7.61 9.64 -9.64
C MET A 284 -6.86 8.31 -9.79
N CYS A 285 -6.23 7.89 -8.71
CA CYS A 285 -5.43 6.66 -8.64
C CYS A 285 -6.03 5.66 -7.63
N PRO A 286 -7.08 4.89 -7.98
CA PRO A 286 -7.75 4.02 -7.01
C PRO A 286 -6.90 2.84 -6.52
N GLY A 287 -5.75 2.58 -7.12
CA GLY A 287 -4.79 1.58 -6.62
C GLY A 287 -3.91 2.06 -5.46
N PHE A 288 -4.04 3.35 -5.08
CA PHE A 288 -3.16 4.01 -4.11
C PHE A 288 -3.99 4.63 -2.97
N PRO A 289 -4.04 4.01 -1.78
CA PRO A 289 -4.70 4.61 -0.61
C PRO A 289 -3.97 5.84 -0.03
N ALA A 290 -2.71 6.06 -0.42
CA ALA A 290 -1.90 7.20 0.00
C ALA A 290 -1.16 7.80 -1.21
N ASP A 291 -1.04 9.13 -1.24
CA ASP A 291 -0.27 9.83 -2.25
C ASP A 291 1.21 9.46 -2.19
N CYS A 292 1.81 9.33 -3.37
CA CYS A 292 3.18 8.89 -3.56
C CYS A 292 3.81 9.52 -4.81
N LEU A 293 4.99 9.06 -5.20
CA LEU A 293 5.67 9.55 -6.40
C LEU A 293 4.81 9.37 -7.66
N GLU A 294 4.22 8.19 -7.80
CA GLU A 294 3.44 7.77 -8.95
C GLU A 294 2.13 8.56 -9.09
N THR A 295 1.58 9.07 -8.00
CA THR A 295 0.34 9.85 -8.02
C THR A 295 0.58 11.35 -8.17
N LEU A 296 1.55 11.89 -7.46
CA LEU A 296 1.81 13.33 -7.43
C LEU A 296 2.69 13.79 -8.59
N GLU A 297 3.77 13.08 -8.88
CA GLU A 297 4.68 13.50 -9.95
C GLU A 297 4.20 13.03 -11.31
N GLU A 298 3.94 11.74 -11.48
CA GLU A 298 3.56 11.18 -12.78
C GLU A 298 2.14 11.60 -13.20
N ILE A 299 1.15 11.51 -12.28
CA ILE A 299 -0.25 11.78 -12.64
C ILE A 299 -0.61 13.25 -12.46
N ALA A 300 -0.33 13.86 -11.30
CA ALA A 300 -0.76 15.23 -11.06
C ALA A 300 0.08 16.26 -11.84
N ILE A 301 1.37 16.01 -12.11
CA ILE A 301 2.26 16.95 -12.81
C ILE A 301 2.44 16.55 -14.28
N GLU A 302 3.04 15.37 -14.57
CA GLU A 302 3.33 14.98 -15.96
C GLU A 302 2.04 14.74 -16.76
N GLY A 303 1.06 14.02 -16.21
CA GLY A 303 -0.22 13.75 -16.86
C GLY A 303 -1.00 15.01 -17.20
N LYS A 304 -0.94 16.04 -16.34
CA LYS A 304 -1.51 17.36 -16.65
C LYS A 304 -0.87 17.97 -17.90
N ALA A 305 0.46 17.96 -17.95
CA ALA A 305 1.19 18.52 -19.08
C ALA A 305 0.81 17.81 -20.39
N GLU A 306 0.74 16.48 -20.37
CA GLU A 306 0.38 15.66 -21.55
C GLU A 306 -1.03 15.98 -22.07
N PHE A 307 -2.03 16.07 -21.17
CA PHE A 307 -3.41 16.35 -21.55
C PHE A 307 -3.58 17.77 -22.13
N ILE A 308 -3.00 18.78 -21.46
CA ILE A 308 -3.07 20.18 -21.89
C ILE A 308 -2.37 20.39 -23.23
N GLN A 309 -1.16 19.82 -23.40
CA GLN A 309 -0.43 19.88 -24.68
C GLN A 309 -1.17 19.20 -25.84
N ALA A 310 -2.00 18.20 -25.55
CA ALA A 310 -2.82 17.51 -26.53
C ALA A 310 -4.12 18.25 -26.91
N GLY A 311 -4.41 19.41 -26.30
CA GLY A 311 -5.59 20.25 -26.58
C GLY A 311 -6.69 20.23 -25.53
N GLY A 312 -6.50 19.50 -24.42
CA GLY A 312 -7.39 19.57 -23.26
C GLY A 312 -7.31 20.92 -22.55
N LYS A 313 -8.33 21.30 -21.80
CA LYS A 313 -8.39 22.64 -21.16
C LYS A 313 -8.31 22.59 -19.64
N ASP A 314 -8.97 21.63 -19.01
CA ASP A 314 -9.08 21.53 -17.56
C ASP A 314 -8.68 20.14 -17.10
N TYR A 315 -7.61 20.06 -16.33
CA TYR A 315 -7.11 18.81 -15.76
C TYR A 315 -7.04 18.92 -14.26
N ARG A 316 -7.73 18.05 -13.57
CA ARG A 316 -7.84 18.08 -12.10
C ARG A 316 -7.50 16.73 -11.52
N TYR A 317 -6.47 16.72 -10.69
CA TYR A 317 -6.09 15.56 -9.91
C TYR A 317 -6.95 15.48 -8.64
N ILE A 318 -7.55 14.33 -8.39
CA ILE A 318 -8.25 14.01 -7.15
C ILE A 318 -7.25 13.27 -6.25
N PRO A 319 -6.86 13.85 -5.10
CA PRO A 319 -5.91 13.23 -4.18
C PRO A 319 -6.34 11.82 -3.74
N CYS A 320 -5.38 10.98 -3.42
CA CYS A 320 -5.62 9.70 -2.80
C CYS A 320 -6.38 9.85 -1.47
N LEU A 321 -6.85 8.76 -0.90
CA LEU A 321 -7.67 8.80 0.32
C LEU A 321 -6.92 9.35 1.53
N ASN A 322 -5.59 9.16 1.59
CA ASN A 322 -4.72 9.68 2.66
C ASN A 322 -5.32 9.46 4.06
N GLU A 323 -5.55 10.53 4.84
CA GLU A 323 -6.13 10.47 6.19
C GLU A 323 -7.63 10.80 6.25
N ARG A 324 -8.35 10.68 5.14
CA ARG A 324 -9.80 10.94 5.11
C ARG A 324 -10.53 10.09 6.15
N ASP A 325 -11.41 10.71 6.91
CA ASP A 325 -12.16 10.04 7.98
C ASP A 325 -13.01 8.87 7.46
N ASP A 326 -13.68 9.04 6.31
CA ASP A 326 -14.48 7.97 5.69
C ASP A 326 -13.63 6.74 5.30
N TRP A 327 -12.40 6.98 4.82
CA TRP A 327 -11.43 5.93 4.55
C TRP A 327 -10.93 5.26 5.83
N ILE A 328 -10.57 6.03 6.86
CA ILE A 328 -10.08 5.45 8.12
C ILE A 328 -11.19 4.62 8.80
N HIS A 329 -12.44 5.05 8.73
CA HIS A 329 -13.58 4.24 9.18
C HIS A 329 -13.73 2.95 8.37
N ALA A 330 -13.54 2.98 7.04
CA ALA A 330 -13.56 1.79 6.19
C ALA A 330 -12.41 0.84 6.54
N LEU A 331 -11.20 1.37 6.70
CA LEU A 331 -10.01 0.62 7.10
C LEU A 331 -10.18 -0.04 8.48
N THR A 332 -10.85 0.67 9.42
CA THR A 332 -11.18 0.14 10.76
C THR A 332 -12.13 -1.05 10.65
N ARG A 333 -13.21 -0.95 9.86
CA ARG A 333 -14.13 -2.07 9.63
C ARG A 333 -13.44 -3.25 8.93
N LEU A 334 -12.56 -2.96 7.96
CA LEU A 334 -11.77 -3.98 7.28
C LEU A 334 -10.87 -4.73 8.27
N ALA A 335 -10.11 -4.00 9.09
CA ALA A 335 -9.26 -4.59 10.13
C ALA A 335 -10.09 -5.40 11.15
N ALA A 336 -11.19 -4.86 11.65
CA ALA A 336 -12.06 -5.53 12.62
C ALA A 336 -12.61 -6.86 12.09
N ARG A 337 -12.99 -6.94 10.81
CA ARG A 337 -13.41 -8.21 10.18
C ARG A 337 -12.30 -9.27 10.21
N HIS A 338 -11.08 -8.86 9.96
CA HIS A 338 -9.93 -9.78 10.00
C HIS A 338 -9.46 -10.12 11.43
N LEU A 339 -9.87 -9.34 12.42
CA LEU A 339 -9.59 -9.60 13.85
C LEU A 339 -10.60 -10.54 14.51
N GLN A 340 -11.69 -10.91 13.84
CA GLN A 340 -12.72 -11.80 14.41
C GLN A 340 -12.12 -13.10 14.92
N GLY A 341 -12.58 -13.52 16.13
CA GLY A 341 -12.09 -14.71 16.81
C GLY A 341 -10.76 -14.54 17.55
N TRP A 342 -10.07 -13.39 17.43
CA TRP A 342 -8.95 -13.06 18.27
C TRP A 342 -9.40 -12.26 19.52
N PRO A 343 -8.76 -12.45 20.71
CA PRO A 343 -9.12 -11.75 21.93
C PRO A 343 -8.63 -10.30 21.88
N THR A 344 -9.43 -9.42 21.29
CA THR A 344 -9.05 -8.00 21.10
C THR A 344 -9.89 -7.04 21.92
N GLN A 345 -10.98 -7.50 22.57
CA GLN A 345 -11.94 -6.66 23.29
C GLN A 345 -11.88 -6.80 24.83
N ALA A 346 -11.24 -7.85 25.32
CA ALA A 346 -11.09 -8.07 26.75
C ALA A 346 -9.74 -7.55 27.26
N ALA A 347 -9.75 -6.86 28.40
CA ALA A 347 -8.53 -6.61 29.14
C ALA A 347 -7.95 -7.94 29.64
N PRO A 348 -6.61 -8.08 29.74
CA PRO A 348 -6.00 -9.26 30.35
C PRO A 348 -6.53 -9.44 31.79
N ASP A 349 -6.98 -10.64 32.12
CA ASP A 349 -7.36 -10.99 33.46
C ASP A 349 -6.08 -11.12 34.33
N SER A 350 -5.83 -10.14 35.19
CA SER A 350 -4.65 -10.11 36.04
C SER A 350 -4.58 -11.31 37.01
N ALA A 351 -5.72 -11.76 37.52
CA ALA A 351 -5.77 -12.91 38.43
C ALA A 351 -5.40 -14.21 37.68
N ALA A 352 -5.89 -14.38 36.45
CA ALA A 352 -5.53 -15.52 35.61
C ALA A 352 -4.04 -15.48 35.22
N LEU A 353 -3.46 -14.29 34.99
CA LEU A 353 -2.02 -14.16 34.74
C LEU A 353 -1.18 -14.50 35.96
N GLU A 354 -1.56 -14.05 37.16
CA GLU A 354 -0.89 -14.38 38.40
C GLU A 354 -0.96 -15.88 38.71
N ASP A 355 -2.12 -16.51 38.56
CA ASP A 355 -2.28 -17.96 38.71
C ASP A 355 -1.39 -18.74 37.71
N ARG A 356 -1.28 -18.30 36.46
CA ARG A 356 -0.38 -18.87 35.48
C ARG A 356 1.09 -18.80 35.92
N VAL A 357 1.52 -17.67 36.50
CA VAL A 357 2.89 -17.51 37.04
C VAL A 357 3.13 -18.48 38.21
N GLN A 358 2.16 -18.57 39.14
CA GLN A 358 2.29 -19.47 40.31
C GLN A 358 2.38 -20.94 39.88
N ARG A 359 1.56 -21.36 38.90
CA ARG A 359 1.63 -22.72 38.35
C ARG A 359 2.96 -23.00 37.67
N ALA A 360 3.46 -22.04 36.87
CA ALA A 360 4.77 -22.19 36.21
C ALA A 360 5.90 -22.33 37.23
N LYS A 361 5.91 -21.51 38.27
CA LYS A 361 6.91 -21.60 39.38
C LYS A 361 6.82 -22.91 40.16
N ALA A 362 5.62 -23.41 40.41
CA ALA A 362 5.42 -24.72 41.05
C ALA A 362 5.98 -25.89 40.19
N LEU A 363 6.09 -25.70 38.90
CA LEU A 363 6.72 -26.65 37.94
C LEU A 363 8.21 -26.37 37.68
N GLY A 364 8.83 -25.44 38.40
CA GLY A 364 10.26 -25.14 38.36
C GLY A 364 10.67 -24.01 37.42
N ALA A 365 9.73 -23.18 36.93
CA ALA A 365 10.09 -21.99 36.16
C ALA A 365 10.73 -20.92 37.10
N GLU A 366 11.77 -20.25 36.57
CA GLU A 366 12.49 -19.18 37.29
C GLU A 366 11.76 -17.82 37.25
N ASN A 367 10.86 -17.60 36.26
CA ASN A 367 10.20 -16.31 36.03
C ASN A 367 8.70 -16.44 35.68
#